data_f363c7824379db2679fbb6e459c90423
#
_entry.id   f363c7824379db2679fbb6e459c90423
#
_cell.length_a   1.000
_cell.length_b   1.000
_cell.length_c   1.000
_cell.angle_alpha   90.00
_cell.angle_beta   90.00
_cell.angle_gamma   90.00
#
_symmetry.space_group_name_H-M   'P 1'
#
loop_
_entity.id
_entity.type
_entity.pdbx_description
1 polymer ?
#
loop_
_entity_poly.entity_id
_entity_poly.type
_entity_poly.pdbx_seq_one_letter_code
_entity_poly.pdbx_strand_id
1 'polypeptide(L)'
;MMNDQDTHAGGAAGSGKAAAHDRAFKELRQPTPQEFDIRIAADGSWYHEGGLIGRPALVKLFSTVLRREADGSYWLVTPVERGRIEVEDAPFIITALAVSGAGEAQQLTFRTNVDDEIHLGPGNPLAMRTPPQGGEDLRPYIMVRDGLEALVARPVFYELAEMSQPGPDGLLGVWSGGAFFALEGEDR
;
A
#
# COMPACT_ATOMS: atom_id res chain seq x y z
N MET A 1 -32.87 63.88 -10.89
CA MET A 1 -33.63 63.79 -9.64
C MET A 1 -33.71 62.29 -9.34
N MET A 2 -33.15 61.91 -8.20
CA MET A 2 -33.34 60.66 -7.41
C MET A 2 -33.20 59.37 -8.18
N ASN A 3 -32.11 58.63 -8.10
CA ASN A 3 -31.43 58.02 -6.97
C ASN A 3 -32.35 57.03 -6.26
N ASP A 4 -32.09 55.73 -6.50
CA ASP A 4 -32.04 54.78 -5.37
C ASP A 4 -31.16 53.57 -5.74
N GLN A 5 -30.13 53.40 -4.94
CA GLN A 5 -29.30 52.20 -4.90
C GLN A 5 -29.90 51.31 -3.84
N ASP A 6 -30.16 50.06 -4.18
CA ASP A 6 -30.32 49.03 -3.18
C ASP A 6 -29.29 47.90 -3.38
N THR A 7 -28.37 47.93 -2.46
CA THR A 7 -27.32 46.92 -2.25
C THR A 7 -27.95 45.68 -1.63
N HIS A 8 -27.92 44.56 -2.31
CA HIS A 8 -28.25 43.26 -1.69
C HIS A 8 -26.96 42.48 -1.41
N ALA A 9 -26.49 42.63 -0.18
CA ALA A 9 -25.54 41.72 0.43
C ALA A 9 -26.34 40.59 1.09
N GLY A 10 -26.16 39.35 0.60
CA GLY A 10 -26.80 38.20 1.23
C GLY A 10 -26.49 36.93 0.51
N GLY A 11 -25.50 36.18 0.97
CA GLY A 11 -25.31 34.82 0.41
C GLY A 11 -24.00 34.12 0.70
N ALA A 12 -23.48 34.20 1.91
CA ALA A 12 -22.26 33.42 2.27
C ALA A 12 -22.44 32.45 3.45
N ALA A 13 -23.66 32.13 3.86
CA ALA A 13 -23.91 31.28 5.04
C ALA A 13 -24.42 29.86 4.72
N GLY A 14 -24.66 29.52 3.46
CA GLY A 14 -25.26 28.24 3.06
C GLY A 14 -24.29 27.10 2.83
N SER A 15 -23.06 27.38 2.44
CA SER A 15 -22.09 26.37 2.01
C SER A 15 -21.51 25.54 3.18
N GLY A 16 -21.28 26.16 4.32
CA GLY A 16 -20.68 25.46 5.47
C GLY A 16 -21.60 24.45 6.15
N LYS A 17 -22.92 24.71 6.18
CA LYS A 17 -23.90 23.79 6.79
C LYS A 17 -24.15 22.56 5.94
N ALA A 18 -24.17 22.69 4.61
CA ALA A 18 -24.33 21.55 3.70
C ALA A 18 -23.11 20.62 3.75
N ALA A 19 -21.90 21.16 3.77
CA ALA A 19 -20.67 20.38 3.88
C ALA A 19 -20.52 19.68 5.25
N ALA A 20 -20.97 20.32 6.34
CA ALA A 20 -20.99 19.72 7.67
C ALA A 20 -22.05 18.60 7.78
N HIS A 21 -23.21 18.78 7.15
CA HIS A 21 -24.27 17.77 7.10
C HIS A 21 -23.83 16.53 6.29
N ASP A 22 -23.20 16.74 5.15
CA ASP A 22 -22.69 15.68 4.27
C ASP A 22 -21.56 14.89 4.94
N ARG A 23 -20.70 15.57 5.71
CA ARG A 23 -19.64 14.92 6.51
C ARG A 23 -20.26 14.10 7.67
N ALA A 24 -21.23 14.66 8.40
CA ALA A 24 -21.93 13.95 9.47
C ALA A 24 -22.74 12.75 8.94
N PHE A 25 -23.36 12.87 7.75
CA PHE A 25 -24.08 11.76 7.08
C PHE A 25 -23.11 10.67 6.60
N LYS A 26 -21.88 11.03 6.21
CA LYS A 26 -20.84 10.09 5.79
C LYS A 26 -20.25 9.36 7.00
N GLU A 27 -20.10 10.05 8.14
CA GLU A 27 -19.68 9.45 9.42
C GLU A 27 -20.74 8.53 10.01
N LEU A 28 -22.02 8.85 9.89
CA LEU A 28 -23.14 8.00 10.34
C LEU A 28 -23.33 6.72 9.50
N ARG A 29 -22.70 6.62 8.33
CA ARG A 29 -22.72 5.44 7.45
C ARG A 29 -21.48 4.55 7.57
N GLN A 30 -20.49 4.93 8.37
CA GLN A 30 -19.35 4.06 8.60
C GLN A 30 -19.71 2.97 9.60
N PRO A 31 -19.39 1.71 9.31
CA PRO A 31 -19.58 0.63 10.26
C PRO A 31 -18.84 0.91 11.57
N THR A 32 -19.42 0.50 12.68
CA THR A 32 -18.76 0.60 13.99
C THR A 32 -17.44 -0.18 13.94
N PRO A 33 -16.31 0.44 14.34
CA PRO A 33 -15.04 -0.23 14.39
C PRO A 33 -15.08 -1.42 15.36
N GLN A 34 -14.53 -2.55 14.92
CA GLN A 34 -14.40 -3.78 15.70
C GLN A 34 -12.95 -4.24 15.65
N GLU A 35 -12.59 -5.20 16.50
CA GLU A 35 -11.36 -5.98 16.36
C GLU A 35 -11.75 -7.32 15.73
N PHE A 36 -11.10 -7.68 14.62
CA PHE A 36 -11.22 -9.01 14.03
C PHE A 36 -10.05 -9.86 14.49
N ASP A 37 -10.32 -11.07 14.95
CA ASP A 37 -9.26 -12.04 15.23
C ASP A 37 -8.70 -12.62 13.91
N ILE A 38 -8.13 -11.71 13.12
CA ILE A 38 -7.46 -12.02 11.86
C ILE A 38 -6.03 -11.49 11.94
N ARG A 39 -5.08 -12.33 11.55
CA ARG A 39 -3.66 -12.01 11.52
C ARG A 39 -3.04 -12.40 10.19
N ILE A 40 -2.21 -11.52 9.62
CA ILE A 40 -1.32 -11.82 8.50
C ILE A 40 0.07 -12.01 9.07
N ALA A 41 0.61 -13.21 8.96
CA ALA A 41 1.95 -13.53 9.42
C ALA A 41 3.03 -12.94 8.48
N ALA A 42 4.27 -12.89 8.96
CA ALA A 42 5.41 -12.35 8.21
C ALA A 42 5.72 -13.10 6.90
N ASP A 43 5.25 -14.34 6.76
CA ASP A 43 5.33 -15.13 5.53
C ASP A 43 4.15 -14.91 4.56
N GLY A 44 3.22 -14.02 4.89
CA GLY A 44 2.02 -13.72 4.11
C GLY A 44 0.86 -14.69 4.33
N SER A 45 0.96 -15.63 5.27
CA SER A 45 -0.13 -16.54 5.64
C SER A 45 -1.18 -15.83 6.47
N TRP A 46 -2.45 -16.10 6.19
CA TRP A 46 -3.58 -15.51 6.90
C TRP A 46 -4.17 -16.49 7.91
N TYR A 47 -4.48 -15.98 9.10
CA TYR A 47 -5.08 -16.75 10.20
C TYR A 47 -6.37 -16.08 10.67
N HIS A 48 -7.34 -16.89 11.10
CA HIS A 48 -8.56 -16.47 11.75
C HIS A 48 -8.79 -17.34 12.98
N GLU A 49 -8.99 -16.71 14.14
CA GLU A 49 -9.15 -17.40 15.43
C GLU A 49 -8.02 -18.43 15.68
N GLY A 50 -6.79 -18.05 15.33
CA GLY A 50 -5.61 -18.89 15.44
C GLY A 50 -5.49 -19.99 14.37
N GLY A 51 -6.53 -20.25 13.57
CA GLY A 51 -6.53 -21.23 12.48
C GLY A 51 -6.05 -20.64 11.14
N LEU A 52 -5.24 -21.40 10.37
CA LEU A 52 -4.81 -21.02 9.03
C LEU A 52 -6.01 -20.92 8.07
N ILE A 53 -6.15 -19.81 7.36
CA ILE A 53 -7.10 -19.68 6.24
C ILE A 53 -6.52 -20.38 5.00
N GLY A 54 -6.83 -21.68 4.87
CA GLY A 54 -6.28 -22.51 3.80
C GLY A 54 -7.00 -22.39 2.43
N ARG A 55 -7.85 -21.36 2.24
CA ARG A 55 -8.58 -21.11 0.98
C ARG A 55 -8.00 -19.89 0.27
N PRO A 56 -7.19 -20.02 -0.79
CA PRO A 56 -6.58 -18.89 -1.48
C PRO A 56 -7.61 -17.87 -2.00
N ALA A 57 -8.76 -18.33 -2.50
CA ALA A 57 -9.82 -17.45 -2.97
C ALA A 57 -10.40 -16.55 -1.87
N LEU A 58 -10.45 -17.03 -0.61
CA LEU A 58 -10.92 -16.24 0.52
C LEU A 58 -9.86 -15.21 0.94
N VAL A 59 -8.58 -15.58 0.97
CA VAL A 59 -7.46 -14.67 1.21
C VAL A 59 -7.45 -13.55 0.16
N LYS A 60 -7.61 -13.92 -1.12
CA LYS A 60 -7.69 -12.96 -2.22
C LYS A 60 -8.89 -12.01 -2.08
N LEU A 61 -10.05 -12.52 -1.65
CA LEU A 61 -11.22 -11.68 -1.38
C LEU A 61 -10.94 -10.70 -0.24
N PHE A 62 -10.42 -11.15 0.89
CA PHE A 62 -10.08 -10.28 2.01
C PHE A 62 -9.03 -9.22 1.64
N SER A 63 -8.05 -9.59 0.82
CA SER A 63 -7.05 -8.63 0.35
C SER A 63 -7.65 -7.45 -0.42
N THR A 64 -8.78 -7.63 -1.12
CA THR A 64 -9.43 -6.54 -1.87
C THR A 64 -10.06 -5.48 -0.96
N VAL A 65 -10.46 -5.87 0.25
CA VAL A 65 -11.09 -4.97 1.24
C VAL A 65 -10.10 -4.52 2.33
N LEU A 66 -8.84 -4.93 2.22
CA LEU A 66 -7.77 -4.50 3.12
C LEU A 66 -7.44 -3.03 2.89
N ARG A 67 -7.27 -2.30 3.98
CA ARG A 67 -6.89 -0.88 4.00
C ARG A 67 -5.82 -0.65 5.05
N ARG A 68 -4.96 0.34 4.80
CA ARG A 68 -4.04 0.88 5.79
C ARG A 68 -4.46 2.29 6.13
N GLU A 69 -4.63 2.57 7.41
CA GLU A 69 -5.01 3.89 7.90
C GLU A 69 -3.76 4.78 8.09
N ALA A 70 -3.97 6.08 8.27
CA ALA A 70 -2.89 7.05 8.41
C ALA A 70 -2.03 6.82 9.67
N ASP A 71 -2.56 6.14 10.70
CA ASP A 71 -1.83 5.74 11.91
C ASP A 71 -1.00 4.45 11.71
N GLY A 72 -1.02 3.89 10.50
CA GLY A 72 -0.30 2.66 10.13
C GLY A 72 -1.06 1.37 10.45
N SER A 73 -2.24 1.44 11.08
CA SER A 73 -3.06 0.25 11.38
C SER A 73 -3.72 -0.34 10.14
N TYR A 74 -3.99 -1.64 10.19
CA TYR A 74 -4.60 -2.38 9.08
C TYR A 74 -6.05 -2.76 9.41
N TRP A 75 -6.91 -2.65 8.43
CA TRP A 75 -8.35 -2.83 8.56
C TRP A 75 -8.94 -3.59 7.38
N LEU A 76 -9.89 -4.48 7.64
CA LEU A 76 -10.79 -4.99 6.62
C LEU A 76 -12.05 -4.12 6.62
N VAL A 77 -12.35 -3.50 5.49
CA VAL A 77 -13.43 -2.53 5.37
C VAL A 77 -14.40 -2.94 4.27
N THR A 78 -15.62 -3.24 4.66
CA THR A 78 -16.76 -3.50 3.78
C THR A 78 -17.83 -2.42 3.97
N PRO A 79 -18.88 -2.38 3.15
CA PRO A 79 -19.99 -1.43 3.37
C PRO A 79 -20.73 -1.60 4.70
N VAL A 80 -20.65 -2.77 5.33
CA VAL A 80 -21.45 -3.14 6.51
C VAL A 80 -20.61 -3.43 7.75
N GLU A 81 -19.32 -3.69 7.59
CA GLU A 81 -18.41 -4.04 8.67
C GLU A 81 -17.04 -3.41 8.49
N ARG A 82 -16.42 -3.05 9.59
CA ARG A 82 -15.05 -2.56 9.65
C ARG A 82 -14.35 -3.17 10.85
N GLY A 83 -13.29 -3.94 10.61
CA GLY A 83 -12.53 -4.58 11.67
C GLY A 83 -11.03 -4.38 11.51
N ARG A 84 -10.38 -4.05 12.64
CA ARG A 84 -8.93 -3.97 12.72
C ARG A 84 -8.36 -5.39 12.70
N ILE A 85 -7.23 -5.56 12.02
CA ILE A 85 -6.49 -6.82 11.95
C ILE A 85 -5.03 -6.61 12.31
N GLU A 86 -4.33 -7.69 12.63
CA GLU A 86 -2.89 -7.69 12.86
C GLU A 86 -2.14 -8.02 11.58
N VAL A 87 -1.03 -7.32 11.31
CA VAL A 87 -0.07 -7.61 10.24
C VAL A 87 1.32 -7.59 10.83
N GLU A 88 2.01 -8.73 10.80
CA GLU A 88 3.32 -8.88 11.45
C GLU A 88 4.43 -8.11 10.73
N ASP A 89 4.41 -8.07 9.41
CA ASP A 89 5.41 -7.36 8.59
C ASP A 89 4.73 -6.60 7.46
N ALA A 90 4.55 -7.22 6.30
CA ALA A 90 3.84 -6.66 5.16
C ALA A 90 2.60 -7.50 4.83
N PRO A 91 1.50 -6.86 4.36
CA PRO A 91 0.28 -7.60 4.05
C PRO A 91 0.41 -8.53 2.83
N PHE A 92 1.40 -8.30 1.98
CA PHE A 92 1.64 -9.09 0.78
C PHE A 92 3.10 -9.56 0.71
N ILE A 93 3.32 -10.64 -0.06
CA ILE A 93 4.65 -11.16 -0.38
C ILE A 93 4.82 -11.21 -1.89
N ILE A 94 5.90 -10.68 -2.41
CA ILE A 94 6.29 -10.86 -3.81
C ILE A 94 6.87 -12.26 -3.98
N THR A 95 6.26 -13.04 -4.87
CA THR A 95 6.60 -14.46 -5.08
C THR A 95 7.23 -14.75 -6.44
N ALA A 96 7.14 -13.80 -7.39
CA ALA A 96 7.71 -13.96 -8.73
C ALA A 96 8.08 -12.61 -9.34
N LEU A 97 9.04 -12.65 -10.25
CA LEU A 97 9.53 -11.54 -11.06
C LEU A 97 9.48 -11.93 -12.54
N ALA A 98 9.03 -11.02 -13.38
CA ALA A 98 9.16 -11.08 -14.83
C ALA A 98 9.89 -9.85 -15.33
N VAL A 99 10.81 -10.03 -16.27
CA VAL A 99 11.65 -8.97 -16.84
C VAL A 99 11.35 -8.83 -18.32
N SER A 100 11.13 -7.61 -18.78
CA SER A 100 11.03 -7.28 -20.19
C SER A 100 11.90 -6.06 -20.51
N GLY A 101 12.42 -5.98 -21.73
CA GLY A 101 13.39 -4.92 -22.10
C GLY A 101 14.77 -5.12 -21.47
N ALA A 102 15.60 -4.08 -21.56
CA ALA A 102 16.95 -4.08 -20.98
C ALA A 102 17.43 -2.65 -20.67
N GLY A 103 18.38 -2.52 -19.73
CA GLY A 103 18.94 -1.23 -19.32
C GLY A 103 17.85 -0.29 -18.77
N GLU A 104 17.90 0.98 -19.12
CA GLU A 104 16.94 2.00 -18.69
C GLU A 104 15.51 1.76 -19.24
N ALA A 105 15.37 1.04 -20.36
CA ALA A 105 14.08 0.66 -20.95
C ALA A 105 13.52 -0.64 -20.36
N GLN A 106 14.17 -1.22 -19.35
CA GLN A 106 13.73 -2.42 -18.65
C GLN A 106 12.41 -2.16 -17.90
N GLN A 107 11.54 -3.15 -17.92
CA GLN A 107 10.34 -3.19 -17.09
C GLN A 107 10.34 -4.45 -16.23
N LEU A 108 10.29 -4.25 -14.94
CA LEU A 108 10.14 -5.32 -13.94
C LEU A 108 8.67 -5.41 -13.52
N THR A 109 8.13 -6.62 -13.63
CA THR A 109 6.77 -6.94 -13.21
C THR A 109 6.82 -7.99 -12.12
N PHE A 110 6.21 -7.68 -10.98
CA PHE A 110 6.16 -8.56 -9.82
C PHE A 110 4.77 -9.17 -9.65
N ARG A 111 4.73 -10.37 -9.08
CA ARG A 111 3.48 -11.01 -8.68
C ARG A 111 3.46 -11.23 -7.18
N THR A 112 2.34 -10.89 -6.55
CA THR A 112 2.12 -11.14 -5.12
C THR A 112 1.58 -12.55 -4.85
N ASN A 113 1.59 -12.94 -3.57
CA ASN A 113 0.97 -14.18 -3.07
C ASN A 113 -0.57 -14.21 -3.20
N VAL A 114 -1.21 -13.11 -3.59
CA VAL A 114 -2.64 -13.00 -3.90
C VAL A 114 -2.90 -12.78 -5.40
N ASP A 115 -1.91 -13.05 -6.25
CA ASP A 115 -1.92 -12.93 -7.72
C ASP A 115 -2.11 -11.49 -8.26
N ASP A 116 -1.84 -10.46 -7.46
CA ASP A 116 -1.76 -9.09 -7.99
C ASP A 116 -0.47 -8.93 -8.80
N GLU A 117 -0.55 -8.31 -9.99
CA GLU A 117 0.61 -7.93 -10.79
C GLU A 117 0.95 -6.46 -10.58
N ILE A 118 2.23 -6.18 -10.35
CA ILE A 118 2.75 -4.86 -10.02
C ILE A 118 3.90 -4.54 -10.97
N HIS A 119 3.77 -3.43 -11.68
CA HIS A 119 4.86 -2.88 -12.49
C HIS A 119 5.70 -1.94 -11.63
N LEU A 120 6.96 -2.30 -11.38
CA LEU A 120 7.88 -1.44 -10.64
C LEU A 120 8.07 -0.13 -11.41
N GLY A 121 7.88 0.96 -10.72
CA GLY A 121 7.96 2.31 -11.28
C GLY A 121 7.66 3.37 -10.23
N PRO A 122 7.61 4.66 -10.61
CA PRO A 122 7.36 5.75 -9.65
C PRO A 122 6.03 5.63 -8.88
N GLY A 123 5.02 4.98 -9.46
CA GLY A 123 3.72 4.73 -8.78
C GLY A 123 3.74 3.56 -7.81
N ASN A 124 4.64 2.61 -8.02
CA ASN A 124 4.84 1.41 -7.20
C ASN A 124 6.34 1.26 -6.91
N PRO A 125 6.93 2.15 -6.09
CA PRO A 125 8.36 2.15 -5.83
C PRO A 125 8.80 0.97 -4.97
N LEU A 126 10.06 0.54 -5.16
CA LEU A 126 10.79 -0.33 -4.27
C LEU A 126 11.58 0.53 -3.27
N ALA A 127 11.57 0.14 -2.01
CA ALA A 127 12.35 0.77 -0.96
C ALA A 127 12.98 -0.27 -0.03
N MET A 128 14.25 -0.06 0.32
CA MET A 128 14.94 -0.83 1.36
C MET A 128 14.63 -0.22 2.72
N ARG A 129 14.04 -0.99 3.64
CA ARG A 129 13.61 -0.49 4.95
C ARG A 129 13.83 -1.49 6.06
N THR A 130 13.97 -1.00 7.28
CA THR A 130 13.90 -1.80 8.49
C THR A 130 12.51 -2.41 8.65
N PRO A 131 12.39 -3.71 8.96
CA PRO A 131 11.09 -4.35 9.23
C PRO A 131 10.38 -3.70 10.44
N PRO A 132 9.03 -3.77 10.51
CA PRO A 132 8.26 -3.18 11.61
C PRO A 132 8.65 -3.71 12.99
N GLN A 133 9.09 -4.96 13.10
CA GLN A 133 9.54 -5.55 14.35
C GLN A 133 10.94 -5.13 14.77
N GLY A 134 11.60 -4.28 13.97
CA GLY A 134 12.98 -3.87 14.18
C GLY A 134 14.00 -4.84 13.59
N GLY A 135 15.26 -4.54 13.74
CA GLY A 135 16.40 -5.29 13.19
C GLY A 135 17.39 -4.35 12.53
N GLU A 136 18.59 -4.84 12.27
CA GLU A 136 19.63 -4.07 11.59
C GLU A 136 19.59 -4.27 10.07
N ASP A 137 19.04 -5.40 9.62
CA ASP A 137 18.98 -5.74 8.20
C ASP A 137 17.82 -5.03 7.51
N LEU A 138 18.14 -4.31 6.46
CA LEU A 138 17.15 -3.73 5.55
C LEU A 138 16.49 -4.84 4.71
N ARG A 139 15.19 -4.68 4.45
CA ARG A 139 14.41 -5.57 3.60
C ARG A 139 13.77 -4.79 2.45
N PRO A 140 13.64 -5.43 1.28
CA PRO A 140 13.02 -4.82 0.11
C PRO A 140 11.49 -4.87 0.19
N TYR A 141 10.85 -3.71 0.10
CA TYR A 141 9.40 -3.58 0.03
C TYR A 141 8.99 -2.87 -1.24
N ILE A 142 7.90 -3.29 -1.84
CA ILE A 142 7.31 -2.66 -3.01
C ILE A 142 5.92 -2.13 -2.64
N MET A 143 5.63 -0.88 -2.95
CA MET A 143 4.30 -0.30 -2.80
C MET A 143 3.35 -1.00 -3.78
N VAL A 144 2.27 -1.57 -3.25
CA VAL A 144 1.22 -2.22 -4.05
C VAL A 144 0.11 -1.23 -4.36
N ARG A 145 -0.52 -0.67 -3.32
CA ARG A 145 -1.57 0.36 -3.43
C ARG A 145 -1.85 1.00 -2.06
N ASP A 146 -2.25 2.25 -2.03
CA ASP A 146 -2.83 2.95 -0.86
C ASP A 146 -2.10 2.69 0.47
N GLY A 147 -0.76 2.74 0.45
CA GLY A 147 0.07 2.45 1.62
C GLY A 147 0.21 0.96 1.97
N LEU A 148 -0.42 0.06 1.23
CA LEU A 148 -0.21 -1.38 1.36
C LEU A 148 1.02 -1.80 0.56
N GLU A 149 1.92 -2.52 1.19
CA GLU A 149 3.20 -2.92 0.64
C GLU A 149 3.35 -4.44 0.58
N ALA A 150 4.24 -4.90 -0.26
CA ALA A 150 4.65 -6.29 -0.35
C ALA A 150 6.13 -6.44 0.02
N LEU A 151 6.44 -7.37 0.90
CA LEU A 151 7.82 -7.80 1.14
C LEU A 151 8.29 -8.66 -0.04
N VAL A 152 9.45 -8.36 -0.60
CA VAL A 152 10.05 -9.19 -1.64
C VAL A 152 10.65 -10.45 -1.00
N ALA A 153 10.18 -11.63 -1.42
CA ALA A 153 10.70 -12.90 -0.94
C ALA A 153 12.19 -13.06 -1.31
N ARG A 154 12.96 -13.71 -0.44
CA ARG A 154 14.41 -13.90 -0.63
C ARG A 154 14.81 -14.41 -2.02
N PRO A 155 14.17 -15.42 -2.60
CA PRO A 155 14.54 -15.90 -3.92
C PRO A 155 14.41 -14.81 -4.99
N VAL A 156 13.32 -14.01 -4.95
CA VAL A 156 13.08 -12.90 -5.88
C VAL A 156 14.09 -11.77 -5.66
N PHE A 157 14.46 -11.51 -4.41
CA PHE A 157 15.50 -10.52 -4.11
C PHE A 157 16.86 -10.92 -4.67
N TYR A 158 17.21 -12.21 -4.65
CA TYR A 158 18.43 -12.68 -5.27
C TYR A 158 18.41 -12.50 -6.80
N GLU A 159 17.27 -12.74 -7.46
CA GLU A 159 17.11 -12.44 -8.89
C GLU A 159 17.32 -10.94 -9.18
N LEU A 160 16.80 -10.05 -8.33
CA LEU A 160 17.04 -8.60 -8.43
C LEU A 160 18.53 -8.26 -8.23
N ALA A 161 19.18 -8.87 -7.24
CA ALA A 161 20.58 -8.62 -6.94
C ALA A 161 21.51 -9.07 -8.10
N GLU A 162 21.20 -10.20 -8.74
CA GLU A 162 21.95 -10.69 -9.91
C GLU A 162 21.89 -9.75 -11.11
N MET A 163 20.80 -9.01 -11.28
CA MET A 163 20.65 -8.04 -12.39
C MET A 163 20.98 -6.61 -11.98
N SER A 164 21.41 -6.38 -10.74
CA SER A 164 21.76 -5.05 -10.26
C SER A 164 22.96 -4.46 -10.99
N GLN A 165 22.95 -3.17 -11.13
CA GLN A 165 24.02 -2.39 -11.75
C GLN A 165 24.20 -1.05 -11.01
N PRO A 166 25.37 -0.39 -11.13
CA PRO A 166 25.54 0.92 -10.56
C PRO A 166 24.57 1.93 -11.17
N GLY A 167 23.86 2.67 -10.31
CA GLY A 167 22.96 3.75 -10.70
C GLY A 167 23.63 5.12 -10.77
N PRO A 168 22.84 6.18 -10.99
CA PRO A 168 23.35 7.54 -11.10
C PRO A 168 24.15 8.01 -9.88
N ASP A 169 23.78 7.55 -8.67
CA ASP A 169 24.41 7.91 -7.39
C ASP A 169 25.49 6.90 -6.96
N GLY A 170 25.84 5.94 -7.85
CA GLY A 170 26.82 4.89 -7.58
C GLY A 170 26.33 3.74 -6.71
N LEU A 171 25.09 3.79 -6.22
CA LEU A 171 24.45 2.68 -5.49
C LEU A 171 24.09 1.55 -6.46
N LEU A 172 24.18 0.31 -5.98
CA LEU A 172 23.69 -0.84 -6.74
C LEU A 172 22.17 -0.91 -6.72
N GLY A 173 21.59 -1.16 -7.88
CA GLY A 173 20.14 -1.22 -8.02
C GLY A 173 19.67 -1.65 -9.39
N VAL A 174 18.38 -1.50 -9.65
CA VAL A 174 17.74 -1.95 -10.90
C VAL A 174 16.97 -0.80 -11.56
N TRP A 175 16.94 -0.81 -12.88
CA TRP A 175 16.07 0.07 -13.66
C TRP A 175 14.71 -0.59 -13.86
N SER A 176 13.65 0.19 -13.80
CA SER A 176 12.32 -0.22 -14.23
C SER A 176 11.44 0.98 -14.52
N GLY A 177 10.70 0.95 -15.63
CA GLY A 177 9.79 2.02 -16.01
C GLY A 177 10.45 3.39 -16.14
N GLY A 178 11.72 3.43 -16.55
CA GLY A 178 12.52 4.66 -16.70
C GLY A 178 13.02 5.25 -15.36
N ALA A 179 12.86 4.56 -14.23
CA ALA A 179 13.36 4.96 -12.93
C ALA A 179 14.37 3.94 -12.38
N PHE A 180 15.29 4.42 -11.55
CA PHE A 180 16.29 3.60 -10.86
C PHE A 180 15.83 3.34 -9.42
N PHE A 181 15.99 2.11 -8.96
CA PHE A 181 15.63 1.67 -7.59
C PHE A 181 16.87 1.03 -6.95
N ALA A 182 17.40 1.69 -5.92
CA ALA A 182 18.54 1.18 -5.18
C ALA A 182 18.15 -0.07 -4.37
N LEU A 183 19.02 -1.08 -4.37
CA LEU A 183 18.91 -2.30 -3.53
C LEU A 183 19.81 -2.22 -2.30
N GLU A 184 20.50 -1.11 -2.12
CA GLU A 184 21.30 -0.78 -0.96
C GLU A 184 20.61 0.34 -0.18
N GLY A 185 20.72 0.33 1.15
CA GLY A 185 20.32 1.46 1.97
C GLY A 185 21.31 2.61 1.81
N GLU A 186 20.84 3.85 1.84
CA GLU A 186 21.75 4.97 2.04
C GLU A 186 22.44 4.78 3.39
N ASP A 187 23.76 4.66 3.37
CA ASP A 187 24.58 4.75 4.60
C ASP A 187 24.35 6.13 5.21
N ARG A 188 23.62 6.18 6.32
CA ARG A 188 23.50 7.39 7.15
C ARG A 188 24.60 7.48 8.18
#